data_2d49aa5f7d71bfd9aff90df7968bad84
#
_entry.id   2d49aa5f7d71bfd9aff90df7968bad84
#
_cell.length_a   1.000
_cell.length_b   1.000
_cell.length_c   1.000
_cell.angle_alpha   90.00
_cell.angle_beta   90.00
_cell.angle_gamma   90.00
#
_symmetry.space_group_name_H-M   'P 1'
#
loop_
_entity.id
_entity.type
_entity.pdbx_description
1 polymer ?
#
loop_
_entity_poly.entity_id
_entity_poly.type
_entity_poly.pdbx_seq_one_letter_code
_entity_poly.pdbx_strand_id
1 'polypeptide(L)'
;MKKSLKNKRENPKPPRSHEITKKEIKSIFMVKLRFFVASCLRGGACFILFFLSTFVSAQESWVFLPVTPLFQPLKGDPREPQTSVIAHTSQTRYEGSLGTTFELLRYNARDQSQWGWGLCGGGFILLDQEGAAFPMRDNDWVAGMYLSESSGAFAHRLEFVHQSSHLGDSLEGIREPIIYNGENFNFTTSFNPSRDWRLYAGTGVWENFFPNDNAFFASLGTEVYSPAVDFIGSSLKAYGTFHLKWKALAGGTWNKTAQLGIRLQFSSEDTRAVRLALVFYDGKAEYGQFYQDQDNHWALGVYFDP
;
A
#
# COMPACT_ATOMS: atom_id res chain seq x y z
N MET A 1 -26.20 76.11 -26.85
CA MET A 1 -25.51 75.09 -27.69
C MET A 1 -24.51 74.34 -26.84
N LYS A 2 -24.81 73.12 -26.35
CA LYS A 2 -23.90 72.22 -25.65
C LYS A 2 -23.75 70.94 -26.48
N LYS A 3 -22.54 70.70 -27.02
CA LYS A 3 -22.20 69.48 -27.73
C LYS A 3 -21.83 68.40 -26.71
N SER A 4 -22.60 67.32 -26.69
CA SER A 4 -22.33 66.12 -25.94
C SER A 4 -21.32 65.24 -26.69
N LEU A 5 -20.13 65.05 -26.13
CA LEU A 5 -19.15 64.06 -26.59
C LEU A 5 -19.48 62.68 -25.96
N LYS A 6 -19.96 61.74 -26.77
CA LYS A 6 -20.10 60.33 -26.40
C LYS A 6 -18.74 59.62 -26.51
N ASN A 7 -18.13 59.34 -25.36
CA ASN A 7 -16.95 58.50 -25.26
C ASN A 7 -17.38 57.01 -25.37
N LYS A 8 -17.09 56.36 -26.48
CA LYS A 8 -17.22 54.89 -26.64
C LYS A 8 -16.03 54.22 -25.94
N ARG A 9 -16.26 53.61 -24.80
CA ARG A 9 -15.30 52.69 -24.20
C ARG A 9 -15.40 51.38 -24.96
N GLU A 10 -14.34 51.00 -25.69
CA GLU A 10 -14.15 49.67 -26.23
C GLU A 10 -13.78 48.71 -25.09
N ASN A 11 -14.58 47.66 -24.90
CA ASN A 11 -14.25 46.56 -23.99
C ASN A 11 -13.10 45.72 -24.57
N PRO A 12 -12.05 45.40 -23.77
CA PRO A 12 -11.00 44.52 -24.22
C PRO A 12 -11.54 43.10 -24.42
N LYS A 13 -11.24 42.51 -25.59
CA LYS A 13 -11.55 41.11 -25.86
C LYS A 13 -10.88 40.18 -24.85
N PRO A 14 -11.58 39.15 -24.33
CA PRO A 14 -10.96 38.15 -23.47
C PRO A 14 -9.86 37.42 -24.24
N PRO A 15 -8.78 36.97 -23.51
CA PRO A 15 -7.70 36.19 -24.11
C PRO A 15 -8.27 34.89 -24.69
N ARG A 16 -7.86 34.55 -25.91
CA ARG A 16 -8.23 33.29 -26.57
C ARG A 16 -7.69 32.14 -25.69
N SER A 17 -8.59 31.32 -25.19
CA SER A 17 -8.22 30.02 -24.62
C SER A 17 -7.52 29.20 -25.72
N HIS A 18 -6.28 28.79 -25.50
CA HIS A 18 -5.61 27.84 -26.38
C HIS A 18 -6.33 26.49 -26.26
N GLU A 19 -7.14 26.21 -27.25
CA GLU A 19 -7.75 24.90 -27.41
C GLU A 19 -6.64 23.93 -27.85
N ILE A 20 -6.22 23.09 -26.92
CA ILE A 20 -5.18 22.07 -27.16
C ILE A 20 -5.76 21.07 -28.16
N THR A 21 -5.17 20.97 -29.33
CA THR A 21 -5.68 20.08 -30.39
C THR A 21 -5.46 18.61 -30.02
N LYS A 22 -6.35 17.71 -30.48
CA LYS A 22 -6.20 16.24 -30.29
C LYS A 22 -4.84 15.72 -30.77
N LYS A 23 -4.16 16.43 -31.66
CA LYS A 23 -2.84 16.10 -32.20
C LYS A 23 -1.74 16.40 -31.18
N GLU A 24 -1.87 17.49 -30.41
CA GLU A 24 -0.93 17.86 -29.33
C GLU A 24 -1.06 16.90 -28.13
N ILE A 25 -2.30 16.52 -27.76
CA ILE A 25 -2.54 15.52 -26.71
C ILE A 25 -1.92 14.17 -27.10
N LYS A 26 -2.08 13.71 -28.35
CA LYS A 26 -1.41 12.49 -28.83
C LYS A 26 0.12 12.59 -28.82
N SER A 27 0.67 13.74 -29.16
CA SER A 27 2.11 13.99 -29.14
C SER A 27 2.66 13.95 -27.73
N ILE A 28 2.00 14.62 -26.78
CA ILE A 28 2.38 14.64 -25.36
C ILE A 28 2.28 13.23 -24.74
N PHE A 29 1.20 12.49 -25.07
CA PHE A 29 1.02 11.12 -24.61
C PHE A 29 2.10 10.17 -25.13
N MET A 30 2.44 10.27 -26.43
CA MET A 30 3.49 9.45 -27.05
C MET A 30 4.90 9.78 -26.54
N VAL A 31 5.17 11.06 -26.22
CA VAL A 31 6.44 11.47 -25.62
C VAL A 31 6.53 10.94 -24.17
N LYS A 32 5.48 11.11 -23.37
CA LYS A 32 5.43 10.57 -21.99
C LYS A 32 5.52 9.04 -21.98
N LEU A 33 4.85 8.34 -22.91
CA LEU A 33 4.94 6.88 -23.03
C LEU A 33 6.37 6.43 -23.42
N ARG A 34 7.07 7.15 -24.30
CA ARG A 34 8.47 6.85 -24.63
C ARG A 34 9.42 7.09 -23.47
N PHE A 35 9.19 8.14 -22.67
CA PHE A 35 9.97 8.39 -21.46
C PHE A 35 9.67 7.34 -20.38
N PHE A 36 8.42 6.92 -20.23
CA PHE A 36 8.03 5.85 -19.30
C PHE A 36 8.68 4.52 -19.67
N VAL A 37 8.59 4.10 -20.92
CA VAL A 37 9.24 2.86 -21.42
C VAL A 37 10.76 2.97 -21.31
N ALA A 38 11.36 4.12 -21.61
CA ALA A 38 12.80 4.33 -21.47
C ALA A 38 13.26 4.39 -20.01
N SER A 39 12.44 4.91 -19.10
CA SER A 39 12.71 4.92 -17.66
C SER A 39 12.59 3.51 -17.06
N CYS A 40 11.54 2.77 -17.43
CA CYS A 40 11.38 1.37 -17.05
C CYS A 40 12.50 0.48 -17.60
N LEU A 41 12.95 0.71 -18.85
CA LEU A 41 14.06 -0.01 -19.45
C LEU A 41 15.40 0.37 -18.82
N ARG A 42 15.62 1.63 -18.43
CA ARG A 42 16.84 2.07 -17.73
C ARG A 42 16.87 1.59 -16.29
N GLY A 43 15.76 1.68 -15.56
CA GLY A 43 15.63 1.12 -14.22
C GLY A 43 15.74 -0.41 -14.23
N GLY A 44 15.05 -1.08 -15.14
CA GLY A 44 15.12 -2.53 -15.32
C GLY A 44 16.49 -3.02 -15.77
N ALA A 45 17.20 -2.29 -16.64
CA ALA A 45 18.56 -2.64 -17.05
C ALA A 45 19.58 -2.45 -15.91
N CYS A 46 19.47 -1.39 -15.09
CA CYS A 46 20.28 -1.25 -13.88
C CYS A 46 19.96 -2.33 -12.85
N PHE A 47 18.70 -2.71 -12.73
CA PHE A 47 18.25 -3.76 -11.83
C PHE A 47 18.76 -5.14 -12.28
N ILE A 48 18.69 -5.43 -13.58
CA ILE A 48 19.21 -6.69 -14.17
C ILE A 48 20.73 -6.72 -14.09
N LEU A 49 21.44 -5.61 -14.32
CA LEU A 49 22.90 -5.54 -14.23
C LEU A 49 23.40 -5.66 -12.78
N PHE A 50 22.66 -5.12 -11.81
CA PHE A 50 22.96 -5.34 -10.39
C PHE A 50 22.82 -6.81 -10.01
N PHE A 51 21.80 -7.51 -10.54
CA PHE A 51 21.64 -8.95 -10.37
C PHE A 51 22.74 -9.77 -11.06
N LEU A 52 23.16 -9.39 -12.26
CA LEU A 52 24.19 -10.14 -13.00
C LEU A 52 25.59 -9.99 -12.40
N SER A 53 25.89 -8.90 -11.71
CA SER A 53 27.20 -8.70 -11.07
C SER A 53 27.41 -9.49 -9.79
N THR A 54 26.34 -10.04 -9.19
CA THR A 54 26.42 -10.88 -7.98
C THR A 54 26.53 -12.38 -8.29
N PHE A 55 26.57 -12.78 -9.57
CA PHE A 55 26.54 -14.20 -9.99
C PHE A 55 27.88 -14.91 -10.05
N VAL A 56 28.97 -14.36 -9.51
CA VAL A 56 30.26 -15.04 -9.54
C VAL A 56 30.69 -15.51 -8.16
N SER A 57 30.55 -16.82 -7.98
CA SER A 57 31.23 -17.71 -7.01
C SER A 57 30.38 -18.33 -5.92
N ALA A 58 30.34 -19.67 -6.00
CA ALA A 58 30.25 -20.68 -4.95
C ALA A 58 28.87 -21.31 -4.67
N GLN A 59 28.86 -22.54 -4.23
CA GLN A 59 27.75 -23.43 -3.85
C GLN A 59 26.64 -22.76 -3.03
N GLU A 60 25.84 -22.02 -3.71
CA GLU A 60 24.74 -21.22 -3.20
C GLU A 60 23.45 -21.90 -3.61
N SER A 61 22.43 -21.81 -2.81
CA SER A 61 21.18 -22.47 -3.14
C SER A 61 20.11 -21.48 -3.57
N TRP A 62 19.43 -21.81 -4.63
CA TRP A 62 18.25 -21.12 -5.11
C TRP A 62 17.00 -21.88 -4.72
N VAL A 63 15.99 -21.16 -4.23
CA VAL A 63 14.67 -21.71 -3.92
C VAL A 63 13.64 -20.99 -4.77
N PHE A 64 12.91 -21.74 -5.57
CA PHE A 64 11.81 -21.21 -6.37
C PHE A 64 10.50 -21.34 -5.59
N LEU A 65 9.68 -20.28 -5.59
CA LEU A 65 8.37 -20.22 -4.95
C LEU A 65 8.42 -20.70 -3.48
N PRO A 66 9.26 -20.08 -2.64
CA PRO A 66 9.29 -20.44 -1.22
C PRO A 66 7.93 -20.14 -0.57
N VAL A 67 7.48 -21.04 0.29
CA VAL A 67 6.17 -20.93 0.95
C VAL A 67 6.05 -19.67 1.81
N THR A 68 7.15 -19.23 2.40
CA THR A 68 7.17 -18.12 3.35
C THR A 68 8.12 -17.04 2.84
N PRO A 69 7.68 -15.79 2.63
CA PRO A 69 8.57 -14.70 2.24
C PRO A 69 9.57 -14.35 3.34
N LEU A 70 10.77 -13.88 2.96
CA LEU A 70 11.81 -13.43 3.89
C LEU A 70 11.35 -12.26 4.75
N PHE A 71 10.73 -11.28 4.12
CA PHE A 71 10.10 -10.18 4.81
C PHE A 71 8.61 -10.46 4.97
N GLN A 72 8.20 -10.80 6.18
CA GLN A 72 6.79 -11.08 6.48
C GLN A 72 5.93 -9.82 6.29
N PRO A 73 4.69 -9.93 5.76
CA PRO A 73 3.75 -8.81 5.70
C PRO A 73 3.56 -8.12 7.04
N LEU A 74 3.40 -6.79 7.03
CA LEU A 74 3.18 -5.99 8.24
C LEU A 74 1.75 -6.13 8.72
N LYS A 75 1.53 -6.79 9.86
CA LYS A 75 0.17 -7.05 10.37
C LYS A 75 -0.55 -5.79 10.85
N GLY A 76 0.21 -4.78 11.26
CA GLY A 76 -0.33 -3.50 11.75
C GLY A 76 -0.59 -2.46 10.65
N ASP A 77 0.01 -2.58 9.46
CA ASP A 77 -0.24 -1.64 8.36
C ASP A 77 -1.58 -1.99 7.68
N PRO A 78 -2.59 -1.12 7.71
CA PRO A 78 -3.88 -1.38 7.08
C PRO A 78 -3.81 -1.47 5.55
N ARG A 79 -2.70 -1.01 4.94
CA ARG A 79 -2.49 -1.04 3.48
C ARG A 79 -1.51 -2.11 3.02
N GLU A 80 -1.02 -2.94 3.93
CA GLU A 80 -0.28 -4.15 3.55
C GLU A 80 -1.20 -5.08 2.77
N PRO A 81 -0.80 -5.62 1.60
CA PRO A 81 -1.59 -6.60 0.87
C PRO A 81 -1.91 -7.82 1.72
N GLN A 82 -3.17 -7.95 2.12
CA GLN A 82 -3.67 -9.03 2.98
C GLN A 82 -5.11 -9.36 2.61
N THR A 83 -5.60 -10.50 3.04
CA THR A 83 -7.00 -10.89 2.87
C THR A 83 -7.73 -10.70 4.19
N SER A 84 -8.75 -9.84 4.20
CA SER A 84 -9.50 -9.52 5.42
C SER A 84 -10.94 -9.09 5.17
N VAL A 85 -11.74 -9.20 6.22
CA VAL A 85 -13.06 -8.55 6.35
C VAL A 85 -13.07 -7.84 7.69
N ILE A 86 -13.43 -6.57 7.68
CA ILE A 86 -13.45 -5.70 8.86
C ILE A 86 -14.80 -5.02 8.97
N ALA A 87 -15.43 -5.11 10.14
CA ALA A 87 -16.72 -4.48 10.44
C ALA A 87 -16.53 -3.36 11.46
N HIS A 88 -16.88 -2.13 11.11
CA HIS A 88 -16.81 -1.00 12.03
C HIS A 88 -17.87 -1.13 13.14
N THR A 89 -17.51 -0.78 14.37
CA THR A 89 -18.42 -0.94 15.52
C THR A 89 -19.35 0.27 15.72
N SER A 90 -18.95 1.44 15.24
CA SER A 90 -19.69 2.71 15.43
C SER A 90 -20.30 3.25 14.15
N GLN A 91 -20.08 2.59 13.02
CA GLN A 91 -20.57 2.98 11.70
C GLN A 91 -21.12 1.75 11.00
N THR A 92 -22.13 1.94 10.16
CA THR A 92 -22.63 0.88 9.27
C THR A 92 -21.70 0.71 8.07
N ARG A 93 -20.43 0.38 8.34
CA ARG A 93 -19.35 0.34 7.35
C ARG A 93 -18.55 -0.94 7.47
N TYR A 94 -18.13 -1.45 6.34
CA TYR A 94 -17.32 -2.64 6.22
C TYR A 94 -16.13 -2.37 5.29
N GLU A 95 -15.00 -3.00 5.60
CA GLU A 95 -13.85 -3.04 4.73
C GLU A 95 -13.58 -4.48 4.32
N GLY A 96 -13.25 -4.67 3.06
CA GLY A 96 -12.78 -5.93 2.53
C GLY A 96 -11.44 -5.75 1.87
N SER A 97 -10.55 -6.71 2.03
CA SER A 97 -9.34 -6.77 1.23
C SER A 97 -9.10 -8.19 0.72
N LEU A 98 -8.60 -8.25 -0.50
CA LEU A 98 -8.12 -9.49 -1.11
C LEU A 98 -6.73 -9.20 -1.67
N GLY A 99 -5.71 -9.66 -1.00
CA GLY A 99 -4.34 -9.39 -1.38
C GLY A 99 -3.35 -10.35 -0.76
N THR A 100 -2.17 -10.37 -1.33
CA THR A 100 -1.06 -11.19 -0.84
C THR A 100 0.28 -10.63 -1.27
N THR A 101 1.31 -11.07 -0.58
CA THR A 101 2.72 -10.88 -0.92
C THR A 101 3.34 -12.28 -1.03
N PHE A 102 3.97 -12.58 -2.16
CA PHE A 102 4.60 -13.88 -2.36
C PHE A 102 5.98 -13.74 -3.01
N GLU A 103 6.89 -14.57 -2.56
CA GLU A 103 8.26 -14.62 -3.04
C GLU A 103 8.36 -15.59 -4.22
N LEU A 104 8.94 -15.11 -5.32
CA LEU A 104 9.14 -15.93 -6.53
C LEU A 104 10.46 -16.68 -6.49
N LEU A 105 11.49 -16.03 -5.93
CA LEU A 105 12.84 -16.54 -5.98
C LEU A 105 13.59 -16.14 -4.72
N ARG A 106 14.29 -17.09 -4.11
CA ARG A 106 15.18 -16.88 -2.97
C ARG A 106 16.58 -17.37 -3.30
N TYR A 107 17.56 -16.56 -2.94
CA TYR A 107 18.96 -16.87 -2.97
C TYR A 107 19.50 -16.94 -1.54
N ASN A 108 20.08 -18.07 -1.16
CA ASN A 108 20.74 -18.27 0.12
C ASN A 108 22.25 -18.13 -0.08
N ALA A 109 22.85 -17.10 0.50
CA ALA A 109 24.27 -16.84 0.39
C ALA A 109 25.09 -17.61 1.46
N ARG A 110 26.40 -17.72 1.25
CA ARG A 110 27.31 -18.43 2.17
C ARG A 110 27.43 -17.81 3.54
N ASP A 111 27.31 -16.50 3.63
CA ASP A 111 27.38 -15.73 4.86
C ASP A 111 26.09 -15.78 5.70
N GLN A 112 25.16 -16.68 5.34
CA GLN A 112 23.85 -16.85 5.95
C GLN A 112 22.87 -15.70 5.65
N SER A 113 23.23 -14.74 4.82
CA SER A 113 22.26 -13.79 4.29
C SER A 113 21.38 -14.46 3.24
N GLN A 114 20.14 -14.00 3.16
CA GLN A 114 19.15 -14.49 2.20
C GLN A 114 18.60 -13.30 1.42
N TRP A 115 18.43 -13.48 0.12
CA TRP A 115 17.87 -12.47 -0.77
C TRP A 115 16.62 -13.03 -1.43
N GLY A 116 15.54 -12.29 -1.41
CA GLY A 116 14.27 -12.67 -2.01
C GLY A 116 13.80 -11.65 -3.04
N TRP A 117 13.18 -12.14 -4.10
CA TRP A 117 12.45 -11.32 -5.06
C TRP A 117 11.04 -11.85 -5.19
N GLY A 118 10.05 -10.94 -5.20
CA GLY A 118 8.65 -11.33 -5.22
C GLY A 118 7.71 -10.26 -5.76
N LEU A 119 6.45 -10.60 -5.73
CA LEU A 119 5.35 -9.74 -6.14
C LEU A 119 4.41 -9.50 -4.95
N CYS A 120 3.77 -8.36 -4.95
CA CYS A 120 2.70 -8.03 -4.01
C CYS A 120 1.54 -7.39 -4.76
N GLY A 121 0.35 -7.58 -4.25
CA GLY A 121 -0.81 -6.94 -4.84
C GLY A 121 -2.09 -7.25 -4.10
N GLY A 122 -3.12 -6.43 -4.35
CA GLY A 122 -4.43 -6.62 -3.76
C GLY A 122 -5.41 -5.51 -4.12
N GLY A 123 -6.67 -5.81 -3.82
CA GLY A 123 -7.77 -4.85 -3.84
C GLY A 123 -8.26 -4.59 -2.43
N PHE A 124 -8.64 -3.34 -2.15
CA PHE A 124 -9.23 -2.89 -0.89
C PHE A 124 -10.54 -2.22 -1.21
N ILE A 125 -11.61 -2.64 -0.59
CA ILE A 125 -12.95 -2.10 -0.81
C ILE A 125 -13.51 -1.52 0.47
N LEU A 126 -14.22 -0.41 0.33
CA LEU A 126 -14.98 0.22 1.40
C LEU A 126 -16.46 0.16 1.05
N LEU A 127 -17.26 -0.41 1.94
CA LEU A 127 -18.69 -0.63 1.75
C LEU A 127 -19.48 0.08 2.86
N ASP A 128 -20.60 0.68 2.51
CA ASP A 128 -21.63 1.05 3.50
C ASP A 128 -22.68 -0.05 3.59
N GLN A 129 -23.34 -0.18 4.74
CA GLN A 129 -24.52 -1.04 4.86
C GLN A 129 -25.78 -0.18 4.80
N GLU A 130 -26.63 -0.46 3.83
CA GLU A 130 -27.93 0.15 3.63
C GLU A 130 -29.01 -0.94 3.64
N GLY A 131 -29.55 -1.24 4.82
CA GLY A 131 -30.45 -2.37 5.01
C GLY A 131 -29.75 -3.70 4.73
N ALA A 132 -30.17 -4.42 3.68
CA ALA A 132 -29.55 -5.68 3.26
C ALA A 132 -28.50 -5.49 2.12
N ALA A 133 -28.34 -4.27 1.61
CA ALA A 133 -27.39 -3.97 0.57
C ALA A 133 -26.04 -3.49 1.15
N PHE A 134 -24.97 -3.69 0.37
CA PHE A 134 -23.61 -3.24 0.70
C PHE A 134 -23.05 -2.42 -0.47
N PRO A 135 -23.56 -1.20 -0.69
CA PRO A 135 -23.06 -0.34 -1.76
C PRO A 135 -21.59 0.02 -1.55
N MET A 136 -20.84 -0.03 -2.64
CA MET A 136 -19.41 0.26 -2.64
C MET A 136 -19.17 1.78 -2.62
N ARG A 137 -18.35 2.25 -1.67
CA ARG A 137 -17.92 3.66 -1.55
C ARG A 137 -16.60 3.92 -2.26
N ASP A 138 -15.68 2.97 -2.16
CA ASP A 138 -14.32 3.09 -2.70
C ASP A 138 -13.77 1.72 -3.04
N ASN A 139 -12.90 1.68 -4.05
CA ASN A 139 -12.00 0.55 -4.26
C ASN A 139 -10.61 1.02 -4.67
N ASP A 140 -9.62 0.52 -3.97
CA ASP A 140 -8.20 0.75 -4.25
C ASP A 140 -7.55 -0.52 -4.75
N TRP A 141 -6.69 -0.36 -5.73
CA TRP A 141 -5.89 -1.45 -6.28
C TRP A 141 -4.41 -1.16 -6.11
N VAL A 142 -3.67 -2.17 -5.69
CA VAL A 142 -2.22 -2.13 -5.58
C VAL A 142 -1.61 -3.31 -6.32
N ALA A 143 -0.53 -3.07 -7.03
CA ALA A 143 0.26 -4.12 -7.69
C ALA A 143 1.73 -3.70 -7.73
N GLY A 144 2.61 -4.60 -7.38
CA GLY A 144 4.02 -4.26 -7.29
C GLY A 144 4.96 -5.45 -7.22
N MET A 145 6.22 -5.12 -7.12
CA MET A 145 7.33 -6.06 -6.91
C MET A 145 8.19 -5.61 -5.75
N TYR A 146 8.90 -6.54 -5.16
CA TYR A 146 9.82 -6.23 -4.08
C TYR A 146 11.11 -7.05 -4.16
N LEU A 147 12.14 -6.46 -3.54
CA LEU A 147 13.35 -7.14 -3.11
C LEU A 147 13.36 -7.20 -1.61
N SER A 148 13.76 -8.33 -1.05
CA SER A 148 13.99 -8.49 0.38
C SER A 148 15.38 -9.06 0.64
N GLU A 149 15.90 -8.73 1.82
CA GLU A 149 17.13 -9.30 2.36
C GLU A 149 16.88 -9.65 3.80
N SER A 150 17.45 -10.75 4.27
CA SER A 150 17.39 -11.17 5.68
C SER A 150 18.76 -11.64 6.13
N SER A 151 19.22 -11.10 7.26
CA SER A 151 20.48 -11.46 7.89
C SER A 151 20.37 -11.38 9.42
N GLY A 152 20.54 -12.50 10.11
CA GLY A 152 20.39 -12.58 11.56
C GLY A 152 18.98 -12.16 12.00
N ALA A 153 18.92 -11.14 12.87
CA ALA A 153 17.65 -10.60 13.37
C ALA A 153 17.02 -9.51 12.48
N PHE A 154 17.69 -9.11 11.41
CA PHE A 154 17.22 -8.05 10.53
C PHE A 154 16.64 -8.61 9.25
N ALA A 155 15.60 -7.95 8.76
CA ALA A 155 15.10 -8.13 7.41
C ALA A 155 14.76 -6.77 6.79
N HIS A 156 15.01 -6.65 5.50
CA HIS A 156 14.82 -5.43 4.71
C HIS A 156 13.92 -5.73 3.52
N ARG A 157 13.10 -4.76 3.13
CA ARG A 157 12.26 -4.85 1.94
C ARG A 157 12.28 -3.53 1.18
N LEU A 158 12.60 -3.59 -0.09
CA LEU A 158 12.45 -2.49 -1.05
C LEU A 158 11.32 -2.86 -1.99
N GLU A 159 10.33 -2.01 -2.09
CA GLU A 159 9.13 -2.21 -2.91
C GLU A 159 9.01 -1.13 -3.97
N PHE A 160 8.51 -1.53 -5.12
CA PHE A 160 7.97 -0.66 -6.15
C PHE A 160 6.51 -1.06 -6.39
N VAL A 161 5.58 -0.17 -6.10
CA VAL A 161 4.14 -0.45 -6.12
C VAL A 161 3.41 0.63 -6.89
N HIS A 162 2.57 0.22 -7.83
CA HIS A 162 1.55 1.07 -8.41
C HIS A 162 0.27 0.97 -7.58
N GLN A 163 -0.36 2.12 -7.30
CA GLN A 163 -1.67 2.19 -6.65
C GLN A 163 -2.61 3.05 -7.47
N SER A 164 -3.87 2.64 -7.54
CA SER A 164 -4.98 3.42 -8.08
C SER A 164 -6.20 3.33 -7.17
N SER A 165 -7.05 4.35 -7.19
CA SER A 165 -8.27 4.43 -6.39
C SER A 165 -9.44 4.91 -7.24
N HIS A 166 -10.60 4.30 -7.02
CA HIS A 166 -11.82 4.60 -7.75
C HIS A 166 -12.99 4.80 -6.79
N LEU A 167 -13.73 5.89 -6.99
CA LEU A 167 -14.95 6.14 -6.25
C LEU A 167 -16.00 5.06 -6.59
N GLY A 168 -16.69 4.56 -5.57
CA GLY A 168 -17.74 3.58 -5.76
C GLY A 168 -19.04 4.19 -6.29
N ASP A 169 -19.82 3.39 -7.00
CA ASP A 169 -21.07 3.80 -7.67
C ASP A 169 -22.11 4.36 -6.70
N SER A 170 -22.06 3.97 -5.42
CA SER A 170 -22.98 4.50 -4.40
C SER A 170 -22.85 6.00 -4.15
N LEU A 171 -21.75 6.60 -4.57
CA LEU A 171 -21.46 8.03 -4.40
C LEU A 171 -21.50 8.79 -5.72
N GLU A 172 -21.91 8.17 -6.82
CA GLU A 172 -22.08 8.82 -8.10
C GLU A 172 -23.09 9.98 -7.98
N GLY A 173 -22.69 11.18 -8.43
CA GLY A 173 -23.49 12.40 -8.30
C GLY A 173 -23.56 12.99 -6.88
N ILE A 174 -23.00 12.34 -5.87
CA ILE A 174 -22.92 12.83 -4.48
C ILE A 174 -21.52 13.38 -4.18
N ARG A 175 -20.48 12.72 -4.67
CA ARG A 175 -19.08 13.12 -4.51
C ARG A 175 -18.40 13.10 -5.87
N GLU A 176 -17.65 14.16 -6.15
CA GLU A 176 -16.83 14.21 -7.37
C GLU A 176 -15.62 13.27 -7.20
N PRO A 177 -15.39 12.35 -8.16
CA PRO A 177 -14.23 11.49 -8.13
C PRO A 177 -12.94 12.30 -8.32
N ILE A 178 -11.90 11.92 -7.60
CA ILE A 178 -10.56 12.50 -7.78
C ILE A 178 -9.66 11.52 -8.55
N ILE A 179 -8.70 12.06 -9.28
CA ILE A 179 -7.62 11.23 -9.82
C ILE A 179 -6.68 10.92 -8.67
N TYR A 180 -6.65 9.64 -8.29
CA TYR A 180 -5.74 9.15 -7.25
C TYR A 180 -5.02 7.92 -7.78
N ASN A 181 -3.80 8.13 -8.24
CA ASN A 181 -2.92 7.07 -8.71
C ASN A 181 -1.46 7.53 -8.64
N GLY A 182 -0.54 6.59 -8.63
CA GLY A 182 0.89 6.86 -8.67
C GLY A 182 1.72 5.63 -8.37
N GLU A 183 3.02 5.81 -8.52
CA GLU A 183 4.03 4.83 -8.18
C GLU A 183 4.64 5.16 -6.82
N ASN A 184 4.87 4.13 -6.04
CA ASN A 184 5.40 4.21 -4.68
C ASN A 184 6.70 3.41 -4.61
N PHE A 185 7.79 4.06 -4.17
CA PHE A 185 9.01 3.41 -3.73
C PHE A 185 9.05 3.39 -2.22
N ASN A 186 9.07 2.21 -1.64
CA ASN A 186 9.02 2.01 -0.20
C ASN A 186 10.21 1.17 0.26
N PHE A 187 10.91 1.62 1.29
CA PHE A 187 11.95 0.86 1.97
C PHE A 187 11.54 0.64 3.43
N THR A 188 11.51 -0.62 3.84
CA THR A 188 11.18 -1.01 5.22
C THR A 188 12.25 -1.92 5.78
N THR A 189 12.65 -1.65 7.01
CA THR A 189 13.52 -2.52 7.79
C THR A 189 12.77 -3.06 8.99
N SER A 190 13.00 -4.32 9.34
CA SER A 190 12.49 -4.92 10.57
C SER A 190 13.63 -5.54 11.38
N PHE A 191 13.50 -5.44 12.70
CA PHE A 191 14.33 -6.09 13.69
C PHE A 191 13.48 -7.10 14.46
N ASN A 192 13.87 -8.38 14.40
CA ASN A 192 13.15 -9.51 14.96
C ASN A 192 14.02 -10.14 16.06
N PRO A 193 14.06 -9.58 17.30
CA PRO A 193 14.91 -10.09 18.38
C PRO A 193 14.49 -11.50 18.82
N SER A 194 13.25 -11.89 18.52
CA SER A 194 12.71 -13.23 18.73
C SER A 194 11.63 -13.53 17.69
N ARG A 195 11.14 -14.78 17.67
CA ARG A 195 10.01 -15.17 16.80
C ARG A 195 8.68 -14.52 17.19
N ASP A 196 8.59 -14.00 18.40
CA ASP A 196 7.35 -13.46 18.96
C ASP A 196 7.39 -11.94 19.09
N TRP A 197 8.47 -11.29 18.65
CA TRP A 197 8.59 -9.84 18.71
C TRP A 197 9.27 -9.28 17.47
N ARG A 198 8.63 -8.29 16.87
CA ARG A 198 9.10 -7.55 15.70
C ARG A 198 8.97 -6.05 15.93
N LEU A 199 10.02 -5.32 15.62
CA LEU A 199 10.04 -3.88 15.47
C LEU A 199 10.31 -3.55 14.00
N TYR A 200 9.69 -2.52 13.45
CA TYR A 200 9.96 -2.11 12.08
C TYR A 200 9.86 -0.60 11.89
N ALA A 201 10.58 -0.10 10.90
CA ALA A 201 10.50 1.28 10.44
C ALA A 201 10.60 1.31 8.91
N GLY A 202 9.88 2.20 8.29
CA GLY A 202 9.85 2.35 6.84
C GLY A 202 9.75 3.80 6.40
N THR A 203 10.11 4.03 5.15
CA THR A 203 9.96 5.32 4.48
C THR A 203 9.70 5.08 3.00
N GLY A 204 9.01 5.99 2.38
CA GLY A 204 8.76 5.91 0.94
C GLY A 204 8.39 7.23 0.34
N VAL A 205 8.42 7.25 -0.98
CA VAL A 205 8.10 8.40 -1.80
C VAL A 205 7.15 7.97 -2.91
N TRP A 206 6.15 8.82 -3.17
CA TRP A 206 5.29 8.68 -4.32
C TRP A 206 5.85 9.50 -5.47
N GLU A 207 5.98 8.91 -6.64
CA GLU A 207 6.30 9.56 -7.89
C GLU A 207 5.08 9.60 -8.79
N ASN A 208 4.99 10.62 -9.64
CA ASN A 208 3.87 10.84 -10.57
C ASN A 208 2.51 10.74 -9.87
N PHE A 209 2.46 11.13 -8.62
CA PHE A 209 1.29 10.96 -7.79
C PHE A 209 0.28 12.09 -8.04
N PHE A 210 -0.95 11.71 -8.36
CA PHE A 210 -2.10 12.60 -8.38
C PHE A 210 -2.91 12.38 -7.09
N PRO A 211 -3.35 13.44 -6.40
CA PRO A 211 -3.39 14.87 -6.82
C PRO A 211 -2.12 15.68 -6.50
N ASN A 212 -1.13 15.13 -5.84
CA ASN A 212 0.10 15.83 -5.48
C ASN A 212 1.33 15.06 -5.93
N ASP A 213 2.20 15.70 -6.68
CA ASP A 213 3.49 15.12 -7.05
C ASP A 213 4.42 15.04 -5.84
N ASN A 214 5.22 13.95 -5.77
CA ASN A 214 6.30 13.75 -4.79
C ASN A 214 5.87 13.76 -3.32
N ALA A 215 4.88 12.96 -2.96
CA ALA A 215 4.50 12.80 -1.56
C ALA A 215 5.44 11.83 -0.84
N PHE A 216 5.89 12.23 0.34
CA PHE A 216 6.73 11.43 1.24
C PHE A 216 5.91 10.83 2.37
N PHE A 217 6.30 9.65 2.84
CA PHE A 217 5.79 9.07 4.07
C PHE A 217 6.89 8.37 4.88
N ALA A 218 6.65 8.24 6.16
CA ALA A 218 7.46 7.46 7.08
C ALA A 218 6.57 6.64 8.01
N SER A 219 7.02 5.47 8.40
CA SER A 219 6.27 4.59 9.30
C SER A 219 7.17 3.94 10.33
N LEU A 220 6.57 3.54 11.43
CA LEU A 220 7.18 2.68 12.45
C LEU A 220 6.10 1.82 13.10
N GLY A 221 6.50 0.67 13.62
CA GLY A 221 5.54 -0.18 14.31
C GLY A 221 6.18 -1.36 15.04
N THR A 222 5.31 -2.11 15.69
CA THR A 222 5.68 -3.31 16.44
C THR A 222 4.60 -4.37 16.33
N GLU A 223 5.04 -5.62 16.41
CA GLU A 223 4.18 -6.79 16.49
C GLU A 223 4.68 -7.67 17.64
N VAL A 224 3.77 -8.12 18.48
CA VAL A 224 4.08 -8.95 19.66
C VAL A 224 3.11 -10.11 19.71
N TYR A 225 3.62 -11.30 20.00
CA TYR A 225 2.83 -12.53 20.13
C TYR A 225 3.09 -13.17 21.50
N SER A 226 2.05 -13.75 22.09
CA SER A 226 2.20 -14.59 23.27
C SER A 226 2.89 -15.92 22.93
N PRO A 227 3.38 -16.66 23.92
CA PRO A 227 3.66 -18.08 23.74
C PRO A 227 2.45 -18.82 23.14
N ALA A 228 2.73 -19.83 22.34
CA ALA A 228 1.70 -20.66 21.73
C ALA A 228 1.03 -21.55 22.77
N VAL A 229 -0.29 -21.69 22.66
CA VAL A 229 -1.08 -22.66 23.40
C VAL A 229 -1.66 -23.67 22.40
N ASP A 230 -1.57 -24.96 22.71
CA ASP A 230 -2.23 -25.98 21.89
C ASP A 230 -3.76 -25.85 22.05
N PHE A 231 -4.46 -25.73 20.96
CA PHE A 231 -5.91 -25.64 20.91
C PHE A 231 -6.44 -26.57 19.81
N ILE A 232 -6.92 -27.75 20.20
CA ILE A 232 -7.49 -28.77 19.31
C ILE A 232 -6.55 -29.12 18.14
N GLY A 233 -5.26 -29.34 18.46
CA GLY A 233 -4.23 -29.68 17.48
C GLY A 233 -3.75 -28.51 16.62
N SER A 234 -4.17 -27.30 16.94
CA SER A 234 -3.76 -26.05 16.29
C SER A 234 -2.99 -25.18 17.29
N SER A 235 -2.16 -24.27 16.82
CA SER A 235 -1.41 -23.32 17.66
C SER A 235 -2.20 -22.02 17.79
N LEU A 236 -2.60 -21.67 19.00
CA LEU A 236 -3.27 -20.42 19.32
C LEU A 236 -2.30 -19.46 20.02
N LYS A 237 -2.21 -18.22 19.51
CA LYS A 237 -1.45 -17.12 20.12
C LYS A 237 -2.32 -15.88 20.28
N ALA A 238 -2.23 -15.20 21.41
CA ALA A 238 -2.65 -13.80 21.47
C ALA A 238 -1.62 -12.94 20.74
N TYR A 239 -2.05 -11.85 20.13
CA TYR A 239 -1.15 -10.90 19.48
C TYR A 239 -1.61 -9.47 19.64
N GLY A 240 -0.64 -8.56 19.57
CA GLY A 240 -0.87 -7.14 19.51
C GLY A 240 0.03 -6.51 18.46
N THR A 241 -0.50 -5.50 17.74
CA THR A 241 0.27 -4.69 16.80
C THR A 241 0.01 -3.22 17.03
N PHE A 242 1.02 -2.42 16.74
CA PHE A 242 0.88 -0.97 16.65
C PHE A 242 1.64 -0.49 15.41
N HIS A 243 0.99 0.36 14.61
CA HIS A 243 1.56 0.97 13.42
C HIS A 243 1.28 2.47 13.43
N LEU A 244 2.31 3.24 13.19
CA LEU A 244 2.26 4.68 13.08
C LEU A 244 2.81 5.08 11.72
N LYS A 245 2.04 5.87 10.94
CA LYS A 245 2.43 6.32 9.60
C LYS A 245 2.23 7.82 9.48
N TRP A 246 3.29 8.53 9.21
CA TRP A 246 3.22 9.93 8.83
C TRP A 246 3.17 10.05 7.31
N LYS A 247 2.23 10.85 6.81
CA LYS A 247 2.07 11.12 5.37
C LYS A 247 2.19 12.62 5.13
N ALA A 248 3.03 13.04 4.19
CA ALA A 248 3.09 14.44 3.73
C ALA A 248 1.79 14.86 3.03
N LEU A 249 1.09 13.89 2.41
CA LEU A 249 -0.26 14.08 1.87
C LEU A 249 -1.22 14.60 2.94
N ALA A 250 -2.24 15.35 2.51
CA ALA A 250 -3.28 15.90 3.38
C ALA A 250 -2.74 16.79 4.53
N GLY A 251 -1.61 17.47 4.30
CA GLY A 251 -1.07 18.45 5.24
C GLY A 251 -0.16 17.88 6.33
N GLY A 252 0.40 16.69 6.14
CA GLY A 252 1.37 16.13 7.08
C GLY A 252 0.71 15.54 8.33
N THR A 253 -0.05 14.48 8.18
CA THR A 253 -0.82 13.85 9.25
C THR A 253 -0.21 12.54 9.73
N TRP A 254 -0.50 12.19 10.99
CA TRP A 254 -0.17 10.91 11.58
C TRP A 254 -1.39 10.00 11.58
N ASN A 255 -1.25 8.82 10.97
CA ASN A 255 -2.21 7.74 11.03
C ASN A 255 -1.73 6.69 12.03
N LYS A 256 -2.60 6.23 12.90
CA LYS A 256 -2.32 5.28 13.97
C LYS A 256 -3.24 4.09 13.82
N THR A 257 -2.67 2.90 13.78
CA THR A 257 -3.43 1.65 13.77
C THR A 257 -2.95 0.77 14.91
N ALA A 258 -3.88 0.16 15.62
CA ALA A 258 -3.57 -0.85 16.62
C ALA A 258 -4.50 -2.06 16.43
N GLN A 259 -3.97 -3.26 16.65
CA GLN A 259 -4.75 -4.48 16.68
C GLN A 259 -4.46 -5.24 17.96
N LEU A 260 -5.48 -5.80 18.57
CA LEU A 260 -5.37 -6.75 19.67
C LEU A 260 -6.26 -7.96 19.34
N GLY A 261 -5.69 -9.14 19.35
CA GLY A 261 -6.45 -10.29 18.89
C GLY A 261 -5.83 -11.64 19.19
N ILE A 262 -6.38 -12.63 18.53
CA ILE A 262 -5.90 -14.01 18.56
C ILE A 262 -5.53 -14.46 17.15
N ARG A 263 -4.51 -15.30 17.05
CA ARG A 263 -4.05 -15.93 15.82
C ARG A 263 -4.12 -17.44 15.98
N LEU A 264 -4.95 -18.08 15.18
CA LEU A 264 -5.08 -19.53 15.10
C LEU A 264 -4.30 -20.03 13.87
N GLN A 265 -3.24 -20.79 14.11
CA GLN A 265 -2.41 -21.42 13.10
C GLN A 265 -2.74 -22.90 13.04
N PHE A 266 -3.11 -23.40 11.86
CA PHE A 266 -3.68 -24.73 11.69
C PHE A 266 -2.69 -25.88 11.87
N SER A 267 -1.39 -25.63 11.67
CA SER A 267 -0.32 -26.59 11.91
C SER A 267 0.94 -25.85 12.39
N SER A 268 1.76 -26.49 13.21
CA SER A 268 3.03 -25.93 13.64
C SER A 268 4.04 -25.71 12.51
N GLU A 269 3.87 -26.43 11.41
CA GLU A 269 4.73 -26.34 10.22
C GLU A 269 4.16 -25.39 9.15
N ASP A 270 2.89 -24.97 9.30
CA ASP A 270 2.18 -24.13 8.34
C ASP A 270 2.22 -22.66 8.75
N THR A 271 2.42 -21.77 7.81
CA THR A 271 2.30 -20.31 8.04
C THR A 271 0.87 -19.83 8.01
N ARG A 272 -0.03 -20.61 7.40
CA ARG A 272 -1.45 -20.27 7.26
C ARG A 272 -2.13 -20.14 8.61
N ALA A 273 -2.83 -19.05 8.78
CA ALA A 273 -3.54 -18.77 10.02
C ALA A 273 -4.78 -17.92 9.77
N VAL A 274 -5.70 -17.95 10.71
CA VAL A 274 -6.79 -16.99 10.83
C VAL A 274 -6.51 -16.10 12.03
N ARG A 275 -6.68 -14.79 11.88
CA ARG A 275 -6.62 -13.81 12.98
C ARG A 275 -7.99 -13.19 13.21
N LEU A 276 -8.37 -13.08 14.48
CA LEU A 276 -9.53 -12.30 14.91
C LEU A 276 -9.00 -11.14 15.75
N ALA A 277 -9.38 -9.92 15.42
CA ALA A 277 -8.83 -8.74 16.08
C ALA A 277 -9.89 -7.67 16.37
N LEU A 278 -9.73 -7.01 17.51
CA LEU A 278 -10.22 -5.67 17.71
C LEU A 278 -9.21 -4.72 17.06
N VAL A 279 -9.69 -3.85 16.20
CA VAL A 279 -8.90 -2.88 15.44
C VAL A 279 -9.26 -1.48 15.90
N PHE A 280 -8.25 -0.66 16.12
CA PHE A 280 -8.38 0.77 16.33
C PHE A 280 -7.66 1.51 15.21
N TYR A 281 -8.30 2.51 14.64
CA TYR A 281 -7.72 3.42 13.66
C TYR A 281 -8.01 4.88 14.05
N ASP A 282 -7.00 5.76 13.88
CA ASP A 282 -7.13 7.22 14.05
C ASP A 282 -6.17 7.94 13.10
N GLY A 283 -6.72 8.76 12.20
CA GLY A 283 -5.94 9.52 11.23
C GLY A 283 -6.76 9.97 10.03
N LYS A 284 -6.08 10.18 8.91
CA LYS A 284 -6.73 10.40 7.61
C LYS A 284 -7.06 9.05 6.97
N ALA A 285 -8.17 8.99 6.26
CA ALA A 285 -8.60 7.76 5.59
C ALA A 285 -7.50 7.19 4.71
N GLU A 286 -7.34 5.87 4.75
CA GLU A 286 -6.37 5.15 3.93
C GLU A 286 -6.86 4.91 2.50
N TYR A 287 -8.15 5.07 2.24
CA TYR A 287 -8.77 4.96 0.92
C TYR A 287 -8.52 6.21 0.08
N GLY A 288 -8.07 6.00 -1.16
CA GLY A 288 -7.56 7.09 -1.98
C GLY A 288 -8.56 8.18 -2.31
N GLN A 289 -9.83 7.85 -2.57
CA GLN A 289 -10.88 8.86 -2.82
C GLN A 289 -11.22 9.69 -1.58
N PHE A 290 -10.81 9.22 -0.39
CA PHE A 290 -11.10 9.84 0.91
C PHE A 290 -9.83 10.30 1.66
N TYR A 291 -8.66 10.31 1.02
CA TYR A 291 -7.35 10.54 1.66
C TYR A 291 -7.24 11.83 2.49
N GLN A 292 -8.12 12.80 2.26
CA GLN A 292 -8.19 14.06 3.02
C GLN A 292 -9.19 14.00 4.18
N ASP A 293 -10.08 13.02 4.19
CA ASP A 293 -11.13 12.90 5.19
C ASP A 293 -10.55 12.37 6.50
N GLN A 294 -11.10 12.82 7.63
CA GLN A 294 -10.75 12.27 8.93
C GLN A 294 -11.45 10.93 9.11
N ASP A 295 -10.72 9.93 9.54
CA ASP A 295 -11.25 8.62 9.89
C ASP A 295 -10.79 8.23 11.30
N ASN A 296 -11.76 7.84 12.13
CA ASN A 296 -11.51 7.39 13.49
C ASN A 296 -12.56 6.34 13.85
N HIS A 297 -12.10 5.12 14.07
CA HIS A 297 -13.04 4.03 14.33
C HIS A 297 -12.42 2.90 15.15
N TRP A 298 -13.33 2.13 15.78
CA TRP A 298 -13.08 0.79 16.26
C TRP A 298 -13.76 -0.19 15.33
N ALA A 299 -13.15 -1.35 15.12
CA ALA A 299 -13.69 -2.38 14.25
C ALA A 299 -13.34 -3.79 14.75
N LEU A 300 -14.09 -4.78 14.28
CA LEU A 300 -13.77 -6.19 14.42
C LEU A 300 -13.29 -6.72 13.07
N GLY A 301 -12.11 -7.31 13.05
CA GLY A 301 -11.48 -7.82 11.84
C GLY A 301 -11.26 -9.33 11.88
N VAL A 302 -11.49 -9.97 10.73
CA VAL A 302 -11.08 -11.33 10.42
C VAL A 302 -10.03 -11.25 9.31
N TYR A 303 -8.87 -11.83 9.54
CA TYR A 303 -7.75 -11.83 8.60
C TYR A 303 -7.34 -13.25 8.27
N PHE A 304 -6.93 -13.46 7.03
CA PHE A 304 -6.43 -14.74 6.55
C PHE A 304 -4.95 -14.56 6.16
N ASP A 305 -4.07 -15.17 6.92
CA ASP A 305 -2.64 -15.25 6.61
C ASP A 305 -2.43 -16.48 5.70
N PRO A 306 -1.93 -16.30 4.45
CA PRO A 306 -1.70 -17.39 3.49
C PRO A 306 -0.52 -18.28 3.85
#